data_3d2985d5c610a9a84876dae551e90d10
#
_entry.id   3d2985d5c610a9a84876dae551e90d10
#
_cell.length_a   1.000
_cell.length_b   1.000
_cell.length_c   1.000
_cell.angle_alpha   90.00
_cell.angle_beta   90.00
_cell.angle_gamma   90.00
#
_symmetry.space_group_name_H-M   'P 1'
#
loop_
_entity.id
_entity.type
_entity.pdbx_description
1 polymer ?
#
loop_
_entity_poly.entity_id
_entity_poly.type
_entity_poly.pdbx_seq_one_letter_code
_entity_poly.pdbx_strand_id
1 'polypeptide(L)'
;SLVESLRISPALCKQNRKYYQSPVFMPSDKEKIILAPYFSKSIAAIISPLMQLAGYKVVMLPVPIQDDVDTGLRMVNNDVCYPATVVVGQLLNALKSGEYSLSDVAVIISQTGGQCRASNYITLIKRALSNAGFGQIPVLSFDMSGNMGNYQPGFTINWKKILPMAMHAVLFTDCLTQLYRASVVREKEKGTVRKLYDYYLEKVGLVILQNKTSGIKKLLRRAVVD
;
A
#
# COMPACT_ATOMS: atom_id res chain seq x y z
N SER A 1 18.11 -8.41 37.90
CA SER A 1 16.66 -8.23 37.76
C SER A 1 16.36 -7.05 36.85
N LEU A 2 15.17 -6.99 36.28
CA LEU A 2 14.72 -5.89 35.40
C LEU A 2 14.88 -4.51 36.09
N VAL A 3 14.66 -4.45 37.40
CA VAL A 3 14.83 -3.25 38.24
C VAL A 3 16.28 -2.81 38.34
N GLU A 4 17.20 -3.75 38.37
CA GLU A 4 18.66 -3.50 38.41
C GLU A 4 19.15 -2.94 37.06
N SER A 5 18.68 -3.50 35.95
CA SER A 5 18.98 -2.99 34.61
C SER A 5 18.48 -1.56 34.41
N LEU A 6 17.34 -1.21 34.97
CA LEU A 6 16.79 0.17 34.93
C LEU A 6 17.57 1.16 35.79
N ARG A 7 18.21 0.68 36.89
CA ARG A 7 19.09 1.50 37.75
C ARG A 7 20.46 1.76 37.13
N ILE A 8 20.97 0.81 36.35
CA ILE A 8 22.32 0.89 35.75
C ILE A 8 22.34 1.77 34.50
N SER A 9 21.20 2.07 33.87
CA SER A 9 21.14 2.85 32.63
C SER A 9 20.14 4.03 32.65
N PRO A 10 20.21 4.97 33.62
CA PRO A 10 19.39 6.19 33.51
C PRO A 10 19.78 7.05 32.29
N ALA A 11 21.00 6.93 31.78
CA ALA A 11 21.48 7.61 30.59
C ALA A 11 20.91 7.03 29.28
N LEU A 12 20.62 5.73 29.22
CA LEU A 12 20.00 5.09 28.05
C LEU A 12 18.52 5.50 27.90
N CYS A 13 17.85 5.84 29.02
CA CYS A 13 16.47 6.32 28.98
C CYS A 13 16.36 7.78 28.48
N LYS A 14 17.47 8.53 28.50
CA LYS A 14 17.59 9.90 27.95
C LYS A 14 18.20 9.94 26.54
N GLN A 15 18.44 8.79 25.89
CA GLN A 15 18.75 8.82 24.46
C GLN A 15 17.55 9.46 23.77
N ASN A 16 17.81 10.69 23.23
CA ASN A 16 16.92 11.43 22.37
C ASN A 16 16.16 10.46 21.47
N ARG A 17 14.88 10.20 21.77
CA ARG A 17 13.99 9.57 20.80
C ARG A 17 13.98 10.51 19.60
N LYS A 18 14.86 10.29 18.65
CA LYS A 18 14.80 10.96 17.36
C LYS A 18 13.44 10.60 16.79
N TYR A 19 12.47 11.48 16.94
CA TYR A 19 11.23 11.39 16.21
C TYR A 19 11.60 11.61 14.73
N TYR A 20 11.60 10.55 13.98
CA TYR A 20 11.80 10.62 12.54
C TYR A 20 10.57 11.31 11.95
N GLN A 21 10.71 12.59 11.69
CA GLN A 21 9.69 13.38 11.03
C GLN A 21 9.88 13.25 9.52
N SER A 22 8.82 12.91 8.81
CA SER A 22 8.72 13.11 7.36
C SER A 22 8.02 14.42 7.09
N PRO A 23 8.26 15.06 5.94
CA PRO A 23 7.50 16.22 5.51
C PRO A 23 6.01 15.94 5.52
N VAL A 24 5.23 16.97 5.80
CA VAL A 24 3.78 16.91 5.73
C VAL A 24 3.36 16.94 4.26
N PHE A 25 2.45 16.07 3.86
CA PHE A 25 1.87 16.10 2.52
C PHE A 25 0.84 17.22 2.45
N MET A 26 1.20 18.28 1.71
CA MET A 26 0.40 19.50 1.58
C MET A 26 -0.53 19.43 0.36
N PRO A 27 -1.55 20.29 0.25
CA PRO A 27 -2.39 20.38 -0.94
C PRO A 27 -1.64 20.63 -2.25
N SER A 28 -0.48 21.30 -2.19
CA SER A 28 0.44 21.50 -3.32
C SER A 28 1.08 20.20 -3.81
N ASP A 29 1.16 19.17 -2.96
CA ASP A 29 1.80 17.89 -3.29
C ASP A 29 0.84 16.91 -4.01
N LYS A 30 -0.39 17.32 -4.31
CA LYS A 30 -1.43 16.45 -4.87
C LYS A 30 -1.04 15.79 -6.21
N GLU A 31 -0.17 16.44 -6.97
CA GLU A 31 0.32 15.94 -8.25
C GLU A 31 1.45 14.92 -8.13
N LYS A 32 2.02 14.75 -6.94
CA LYS A 32 3.07 13.76 -6.70
C LYS A 32 2.60 12.34 -6.96
N ILE A 33 3.52 11.51 -7.41
CA ILE A 33 3.29 10.06 -7.52
C ILE A 33 3.37 9.47 -6.11
N ILE A 34 2.34 8.77 -5.70
CA ILE A 34 2.27 8.12 -4.40
C ILE A 34 2.56 6.63 -4.56
N LEU A 35 3.71 6.17 -4.08
CA LEU A 35 4.08 4.77 -4.12
C LEU A 35 3.42 3.99 -2.99
N ALA A 36 2.72 2.94 -3.33
CA ALA A 36 2.10 2.02 -2.39
C ALA A 36 2.79 0.65 -2.46
N PRO A 37 3.14 0.01 -1.34
CA PRO A 37 3.72 -1.33 -1.36
C PRO A 37 2.72 -2.34 -1.91
N TYR A 38 3.23 -3.42 -2.49
CA TYR A 38 2.40 -4.49 -3.03
C TYR A 38 1.55 -5.15 -1.94
N PHE A 39 0.30 -5.36 -2.24
CA PHE A 39 -0.64 -6.04 -1.35
C PHE A 39 -1.09 -7.39 -1.92
N SER A 40 -1.75 -7.32 -3.07
CA SER A 40 -2.14 -8.46 -3.87
C SER A 40 -2.48 -8.01 -5.28
N LYS A 41 -2.51 -8.94 -6.23
CA LYS A 41 -2.82 -8.63 -7.63
C LYS A 41 -4.22 -8.03 -7.79
N SER A 42 -5.21 -8.57 -7.09
CA SER A 42 -6.60 -8.10 -7.13
C SER A 42 -6.74 -6.69 -6.54
N ILE A 43 -6.07 -6.41 -5.42
CA ILE A 43 -6.08 -5.08 -4.79
C ILE A 43 -5.33 -4.07 -5.67
N ALA A 44 -4.18 -4.43 -6.23
CA ALA A 44 -3.43 -3.57 -7.14
C ALA A 44 -4.27 -3.12 -8.34
N ALA A 45 -5.08 -4.02 -8.91
CA ALA A 45 -5.93 -3.74 -10.06
C ALA A 45 -7.02 -2.69 -9.79
N ILE A 46 -7.44 -2.50 -8.53
CA ILE A 46 -8.53 -1.58 -8.18
C ILE A 46 -8.07 -0.33 -7.43
N ILE A 47 -7.00 -0.41 -6.63
CA ILE A 47 -6.55 0.73 -5.80
C ILE A 47 -6.09 1.90 -6.66
N SER A 48 -5.21 1.68 -7.64
CA SER A 48 -4.69 2.77 -8.48
C SER A 48 -5.81 3.50 -9.23
N PRO A 49 -6.76 2.84 -9.93
CA PRO A 49 -7.87 3.55 -10.57
C PRO A 49 -8.87 4.19 -9.59
N LEU A 50 -9.13 3.60 -8.42
CA LEU A 50 -9.95 4.24 -7.39
C LEU A 50 -9.32 5.51 -6.85
N MET A 51 -8.00 5.49 -6.60
CA MET A 51 -7.28 6.66 -6.13
C MET A 51 -7.19 7.73 -7.22
N GLN A 52 -7.10 7.35 -8.49
CA GLN A 52 -7.17 8.28 -9.60
C GLN A 52 -8.54 8.98 -9.67
N LEU A 53 -9.64 8.27 -9.42
CA LEU A 53 -10.96 8.90 -9.27
C LEU A 53 -11.03 9.85 -8.07
N ALA A 54 -10.27 9.60 -7.02
CA ALA A 54 -10.14 10.50 -5.86
C ALA A 54 -9.23 11.70 -6.14
N GLY A 55 -8.54 11.72 -7.30
CA GLY A 55 -7.65 12.79 -7.74
C GLY A 55 -6.20 12.61 -7.29
N TYR A 56 -5.74 11.37 -7.04
CA TYR A 56 -4.36 11.06 -6.65
C TYR A 56 -3.72 10.05 -7.61
N LYS A 57 -2.44 10.23 -7.90
CA LYS A 57 -1.64 9.32 -8.74
C LYS A 57 -0.98 8.26 -7.86
N VAL A 58 -1.68 7.17 -7.56
CA VAL A 58 -1.13 6.06 -6.76
C VAL A 58 -0.62 4.95 -7.67
N VAL A 59 0.65 4.59 -7.48
CA VAL A 59 1.32 3.48 -8.15
C VAL A 59 1.55 2.37 -7.12
N MET A 60 0.90 1.23 -7.36
CA MET A 60 1.17 0.01 -6.59
C MET A 60 2.46 -0.62 -7.10
N LEU A 61 3.42 -0.83 -6.21
CA LEU A 61 4.69 -1.47 -6.55
C LEU A 61 4.47 -2.93 -7.01
N PRO A 62 5.38 -3.50 -7.81
CA PRO A 62 5.27 -4.87 -8.31
C PRO A 62 5.38 -5.89 -7.17
N VAL A 63 5.21 -7.18 -7.49
CA VAL A 63 5.42 -8.26 -6.52
C VAL A 63 6.83 -8.18 -5.92
N PRO A 64 6.97 -8.23 -4.59
CA PRO A 64 8.27 -8.16 -3.94
C PRO A 64 9.20 -9.28 -4.41
N ILE A 65 10.48 -8.95 -4.53
CA ILE A 65 11.56 -9.88 -4.87
C ILE A 65 12.51 -10.06 -3.68
N GLN A 66 13.46 -10.98 -3.79
CA GLN A 66 14.40 -11.28 -2.70
C GLN A 66 15.22 -10.05 -2.28
N ASP A 67 15.62 -9.20 -3.24
CA ASP A 67 16.36 -7.97 -2.94
C ASP A 67 15.58 -6.99 -2.05
N ASP A 68 14.24 -6.97 -2.16
CA ASP A 68 13.40 -6.18 -1.26
C ASP A 68 13.47 -6.70 0.18
N VAL A 69 13.47 -8.02 0.35
CA VAL A 69 13.65 -8.65 1.66
C VAL A 69 15.01 -8.31 2.25
N ASP A 70 16.06 -8.46 1.46
CA ASP A 70 17.44 -8.23 1.89
C ASP A 70 17.68 -6.74 2.24
N THR A 71 17.12 -5.84 1.46
CA THR A 71 17.15 -4.40 1.74
C THR A 71 16.39 -4.08 3.03
N GLY A 72 15.22 -4.66 3.22
CA GLY A 72 14.42 -4.47 4.42
C GLY A 72 15.13 -4.97 5.68
N LEU A 73 15.72 -6.15 5.63
CA LEU A 73 16.48 -6.74 6.77
C LEU A 73 17.64 -5.87 7.25
N ARG A 74 18.26 -5.08 6.37
CA ARG A 74 19.32 -4.13 6.74
C ARG A 74 18.78 -2.87 7.42
N MET A 75 17.50 -2.56 7.26
CA MET A 75 16.92 -1.28 7.69
C MET A 75 15.95 -1.39 8.87
N VAL A 76 15.42 -2.57 9.13
CA VAL A 76 14.54 -2.82 10.27
C VAL A 76 15.17 -3.79 11.27
N ASN A 77 14.70 -3.74 12.52
CA ASN A 77 15.15 -4.66 13.55
C ASN A 77 14.59 -6.08 13.28
N ASN A 78 15.36 -7.12 13.61
CA ASN A 78 14.97 -8.52 13.48
C ASN A 78 13.69 -8.93 14.25
N ASP A 79 13.31 -8.15 15.25
CA ASP A 79 12.07 -8.36 16.02
C ASP A 79 10.79 -7.89 15.30
N VAL A 80 10.93 -7.29 14.12
CA VAL A 80 9.81 -6.82 13.30
C VAL A 80 9.23 -7.98 12.50
N CYS A 81 7.91 -7.97 12.29
CA CYS A 81 7.25 -9.00 11.48
C CYS A 81 7.74 -8.96 10.02
N TYR A 82 7.84 -10.12 9.39
CA TYR A 82 8.32 -10.27 8.01
C TYR A 82 7.64 -9.33 7.00
N PRO A 83 6.30 -9.14 7.01
CA PRO A 83 5.66 -8.18 6.10
C PRO A 83 6.18 -6.75 6.23
N ALA A 84 6.54 -6.30 7.44
CA ALA A 84 7.11 -4.97 7.62
C ALA A 84 8.49 -4.84 6.96
N THR A 85 9.30 -5.89 7.06
CA THR A 85 10.60 -5.97 6.38
C THR A 85 10.45 -5.84 4.87
N VAL A 86 9.54 -6.61 4.28
CA VAL A 86 9.25 -6.57 2.84
C VAL A 86 8.77 -5.20 2.40
N VAL A 87 7.81 -4.60 3.11
CA VAL A 87 7.26 -3.28 2.80
C VAL A 87 8.35 -2.20 2.81
N VAL A 88 9.18 -2.19 3.84
CA VAL A 88 10.27 -1.21 3.96
C VAL A 88 11.29 -1.38 2.83
N GLY A 89 11.72 -2.61 2.57
CA GLY A 89 12.68 -2.89 1.50
C GLY A 89 12.15 -2.52 0.13
N GLN A 90 10.92 -2.88 -0.18
CA GLN A 90 10.27 -2.58 -1.45
C GLN A 90 10.19 -1.07 -1.73
N LEU A 91 9.76 -0.27 -0.73
CA LEU A 91 9.71 1.18 -0.86
C LEU A 91 11.11 1.78 -1.06
N LEU A 92 12.11 1.29 -0.31
CA LEU A 92 13.48 1.78 -0.45
C LEU A 92 14.08 1.45 -1.81
N ASN A 93 13.88 0.23 -2.32
CA ASN A 93 14.39 -0.17 -3.62
C ASN A 93 13.72 0.62 -4.75
N ALA A 94 12.41 0.83 -4.67
CA ALA A 94 11.70 1.68 -5.63
C ALA A 94 12.26 3.12 -5.65
N LEU A 95 12.58 3.70 -4.48
CA LEU A 95 13.16 5.03 -4.42
C LEU A 95 14.63 5.08 -4.90
N LYS A 96 15.38 4.00 -4.72
CA LYS A 96 16.77 3.87 -5.20
C LYS A 96 16.88 3.55 -6.68
N SER A 97 15.83 3.03 -7.31
CA SER A 97 15.84 2.60 -8.72
C SER A 97 16.14 3.73 -9.70
N GLY A 98 15.90 4.99 -9.31
CA GLY A 98 15.99 6.15 -10.20
C GLY A 98 14.80 6.31 -11.15
N GLU A 99 13.81 5.44 -11.07
CA GLU A 99 12.58 5.49 -11.87
C GLU A 99 11.68 6.68 -11.48
N TYR A 100 11.76 7.09 -10.20
CA TYR A 100 10.93 8.16 -9.65
C TYR A 100 11.79 9.37 -9.24
N SER A 101 11.36 10.56 -9.63
CA SER A 101 11.96 11.81 -9.14
C SER A 101 11.67 11.99 -7.65
N LEU A 102 12.71 12.12 -6.84
CA LEU A 102 12.56 12.23 -5.38
C LEU A 102 11.83 13.50 -4.93
N SER A 103 11.77 14.54 -5.79
CA SER A 103 10.98 15.77 -5.55
C SER A 103 9.48 15.56 -5.75
N ASP A 104 9.12 14.58 -6.62
CA ASP A 104 7.76 14.41 -7.13
C ASP A 104 7.12 13.10 -6.65
N VAL A 105 7.67 12.52 -5.59
CA VAL A 105 7.21 11.25 -5.04
C VAL A 105 6.80 11.40 -3.57
N ALA A 106 5.84 10.60 -3.16
CA ALA A 106 5.45 10.33 -1.78
C ALA A 106 5.25 8.84 -1.60
N VAL A 107 5.21 8.34 -0.39
CA VAL A 107 4.87 6.94 -0.11
C VAL A 107 3.63 6.85 0.75
N ILE A 108 2.86 5.76 0.62
CA ILE A 108 1.64 5.54 1.40
C ILE A 108 1.64 4.14 2.00
N ILE A 109 1.09 4.03 3.21
CA ILE A 109 0.84 2.75 3.87
C ILE A 109 -0.55 2.77 4.52
N SER A 110 -1.25 1.65 4.46
CA SER A 110 -2.50 1.49 5.21
C SER A 110 -2.20 1.28 6.69
N GLN A 111 -2.97 1.94 7.57
CA GLN A 111 -2.95 1.72 9.00
C GLN A 111 -4.31 1.13 9.42
N THR A 112 -4.27 0.02 10.14
CA THR A 112 -5.49 -0.71 10.49
C THR A 112 -6.11 -0.25 11.81
N GLY A 113 -5.38 0.50 12.65
CA GLY A 113 -5.86 0.96 13.96
C GLY A 113 -6.08 -0.16 15.00
N GLY A 114 -5.81 -1.41 14.63
CA GLY A 114 -6.00 -2.58 15.48
C GLY A 114 -4.74 -2.95 16.28
N GLN A 115 -4.78 -4.11 16.92
CA GLN A 115 -3.66 -4.65 17.70
C GLN A 115 -2.53 -5.21 16.83
N CYS A 116 -2.68 -5.23 15.51
CA CYS A 116 -1.65 -5.65 14.59
C CYS A 116 -0.49 -4.66 14.58
N ARG A 117 0.74 -5.16 14.49
CA ARG A 117 1.97 -4.32 14.38
C ARG A 117 1.97 -3.44 13.12
N ALA A 118 1.14 -3.74 12.14
CA ALA A 118 0.91 -2.91 10.95
C ALA A 118 0.49 -1.47 11.30
N SER A 119 -0.12 -1.24 12.44
CA SER A 119 -0.43 0.10 12.96
C SER A 119 0.81 0.98 13.15
N ASN A 120 2.00 0.37 13.26
CA ASN A 120 3.28 1.07 13.46
C ASN A 120 4.20 1.07 12.24
N TYR A 121 3.77 0.55 11.09
CA TYR A 121 4.60 0.52 9.89
C TYR A 121 5.01 1.91 9.44
N ILE A 122 4.15 2.90 9.62
CA ILE A 122 4.47 4.28 9.27
C ILE A 122 5.74 4.79 9.97
N THR A 123 5.90 4.48 11.26
CA THR A 123 7.09 4.87 12.03
C THR A 123 8.34 4.14 11.54
N LEU A 124 8.20 2.86 11.21
CA LEU A 124 9.31 2.06 10.64
C LEU A 124 9.72 2.60 9.27
N ILE A 125 8.77 2.93 8.41
CA ILE A 125 9.02 3.52 7.08
C ILE A 125 9.71 4.87 7.24
N LYS A 126 9.19 5.79 8.06
CA LYS A 126 9.82 7.10 8.31
C LYS A 126 11.27 6.96 8.78
N ARG A 127 11.52 6.03 9.72
CA ARG A 127 12.87 5.74 10.21
C ARG A 127 13.78 5.21 9.11
N ALA A 128 13.30 4.23 8.34
CA ALA A 128 14.08 3.62 7.28
C ALA A 128 14.41 4.61 6.16
N LEU A 129 13.44 5.43 5.75
CA LEU A 129 13.64 6.50 4.77
C LEU A 129 14.67 7.53 5.26
N SER A 130 14.55 7.98 6.51
CA SER A 130 15.51 8.93 7.10
C SER A 130 16.92 8.35 7.13
N ASN A 131 17.08 7.09 7.55
CA ASN A 131 18.39 6.42 7.62
C ASN A 131 19.00 6.16 6.23
N ALA A 132 18.17 6.01 5.20
CA ALA A 132 18.60 5.78 3.83
C ALA A 132 18.84 7.10 3.04
N GLY A 133 18.67 8.26 3.66
CA GLY A 133 18.84 9.57 3.00
C GLY A 133 17.61 10.09 2.27
N PHE A 134 16.45 9.46 2.44
CA PHE A 134 15.16 9.83 1.82
C PHE A 134 14.20 10.53 2.80
N GLY A 135 14.72 11.14 3.87
CA GLY A 135 13.89 11.79 4.89
C GLY A 135 13.04 12.96 4.39
N GLN A 136 13.32 13.48 3.19
CA GLN A 136 12.55 14.52 2.52
C GLN A 136 11.26 14.03 1.85
N ILE A 137 11.01 12.71 1.79
CA ILE A 137 9.84 12.15 1.13
C ILE A 137 8.66 12.10 2.10
N PRO A 138 7.48 12.66 1.74
CA PRO A 138 6.29 12.56 2.55
C PRO A 138 5.82 11.10 2.69
N VAL A 139 5.46 10.73 3.92
CA VAL A 139 4.89 9.42 4.24
C VAL A 139 3.44 9.59 4.63
N LEU A 140 2.54 9.11 3.79
CA LEU A 140 1.10 9.13 4.05
C LEU A 140 0.65 7.87 4.77
N SER A 141 -0.41 8.01 5.55
CA SER A 141 -1.17 6.89 6.07
C SER A 141 -2.59 6.91 5.52
N PHE A 142 -3.01 5.76 5.02
CA PHE A 142 -4.41 5.55 4.68
C PHE A 142 -5.11 4.97 5.91
N ASP A 143 -5.90 5.81 6.56
CA ASP A 143 -6.64 5.47 7.76
C ASP A 143 -8.12 5.86 7.61
N MET A 144 -9.00 4.93 7.90
CA MET A 144 -10.46 5.16 7.88
C MET A 144 -10.98 5.78 9.18
N SER A 145 -10.20 5.75 10.27
CA SER A 145 -10.62 6.26 11.60
C SER A 145 -10.36 7.75 11.80
N GLY A 146 -9.56 8.37 10.92
CA GLY A 146 -9.25 9.81 10.96
C GLY A 146 -8.36 10.27 12.13
N ASN A 147 -7.89 9.36 12.99
CA ASN A 147 -7.28 9.71 14.29
C ASN A 147 -5.84 9.25 14.50
N MET A 148 -5.15 8.79 13.49
CA MET A 148 -3.87 8.10 13.65
C MET A 148 -2.61 8.98 13.71
N GLY A 149 -2.72 10.22 14.11
CA GLY A 149 -1.55 11.03 14.44
C GLY A 149 -0.61 11.39 13.29
N ASN A 150 -0.96 11.09 12.05
CA ASN A 150 -0.21 11.47 10.86
C ASN A 150 -0.92 12.63 10.16
N TYR A 151 -0.53 13.86 10.48
CA TYR A 151 -1.12 15.05 9.89
C TYR A 151 -0.72 15.16 8.40
N GLN A 152 -1.70 15.12 7.51
CA GLN A 152 -1.53 15.13 6.05
C GLN A 152 -2.67 15.88 5.35
N PRO A 153 -2.74 17.22 5.45
CA PRO A 153 -3.89 18.02 5.00
C PRO A 153 -4.08 17.98 3.48
N GLY A 154 -3.07 17.63 2.71
CA GLY A 154 -3.15 17.46 1.25
C GLY A 154 -3.81 16.15 0.82
N PHE A 155 -3.97 15.19 1.74
CA PHE A 155 -4.55 13.88 1.42
C PHE A 155 -5.96 13.75 2.01
N THR A 156 -6.95 14.08 1.19
CA THR A 156 -8.37 14.05 1.57
C THR A 156 -9.18 13.31 0.52
N ILE A 157 -10.01 12.36 0.95
CA ILE A 157 -10.85 11.54 0.05
C ILE A 157 -12.31 11.89 0.29
N ASN A 158 -13.03 12.22 -0.79
CA ASN A 158 -14.48 12.36 -0.74
C ASN A 158 -15.14 10.96 -0.75
N TRP A 159 -15.29 10.39 0.45
CA TRP A 159 -15.83 9.05 0.65
C TRP A 159 -17.23 8.85 0.04
N LYS A 160 -18.08 9.86 0.11
CA LYS A 160 -19.44 9.77 -0.48
C LYS A 160 -19.39 9.49 -1.98
N LYS A 161 -18.37 10.01 -2.66
CA LYS A 161 -18.18 9.82 -4.10
C LYS A 161 -17.49 8.48 -4.44
N ILE A 162 -16.50 8.08 -3.65
CA ILE A 162 -15.63 6.94 -3.97
C ILE A 162 -16.17 5.61 -3.42
N LEU A 163 -16.82 5.62 -2.25
CA LEU A 163 -17.22 4.40 -1.53
C LEU A 163 -18.15 3.49 -2.35
N PRO A 164 -19.18 3.97 -3.09
CA PRO A 164 -20.01 3.08 -3.89
C PRO A 164 -19.22 2.33 -4.96
N MET A 165 -18.28 3.01 -5.63
CA MET A 165 -17.42 2.41 -6.63
C MET A 165 -16.43 1.42 -5.99
N ALA A 166 -15.82 1.79 -4.87
CA ALA A 166 -14.89 0.94 -4.13
C ALA A 166 -15.57 -0.36 -3.67
N MET A 167 -16.78 -0.28 -3.13
CA MET A 167 -17.55 -1.48 -2.74
C MET A 167 -17.82 -2.42 -3.92
N HIS A 168 -18.24 -1.88 -5.06
CA HIS A 168 -18.47 -2.71 -6.25
C HIS A 168 -17.15 -3.32 -6.77
N ALA A 169 -16.07 -2.57 -6.73
CA ALA A 169 -14.74 -3.05 -7.17
C ALA A 169 -14.22 -4.17 -6.26
N VAL A 170 -14.34 -4.03 -4.94
CA VAL A 170 -13.93 -5.07 -3.97
C VAL A 170 -14.77 -6.34 -4.16
N LEU A 171 -16.10 -6.21 -4.22
CA LEU A 171 -16.98 -7.35 -4.47
C LEU A 171 -16.67 -8.04 -5.80
N PHE A 172 -16.39 -7.27 -6.85
CA PHE A 172 -15.98 -7.84 -8.14
C PHE A 172 -14.70 -8.66 -8.02
N THR A 173 -13.65 -8.11 -7.41
CA THR A 173 -12.35 -8.79 -7.28
C THR A 173 -12.45 -10.03 -6.38
N ASP A 174 -13.29 -9.99 -5.35
CA ASP A 174 -13.55 -11.15 -4.49
C ASP A 174 -14.27 -12.26 -5.28
N CYS A 175 -15.39 -11.94 -5.93
CA CYS A 175 -16.11 -12.90 -6.78
C CYS A 175 -15.20 -13.48 -7.89
N LEU A 176 -14.42 -12.62 -8.57
CA LEU A 176 -13.49 -13.07 -9.61
C LEU A 176 -12.42 -14.01 -9.05
N THR A 177 -11.91 -13.74 -7.85
CA THR A 177 -10.93 -14.59 -7.17
C THR A 177 -11.54 -15.94 -6.79
N GLN A 178 -12.80 -15.98 -6.35
CA GLN A 178 -13.54 -17.22 -6.08
C GLN A 178 -13.72 -18.03 -7.37
N LEU A 179 -14.15 -17.39 -8.46
CA LEU A 179 -14.27 -18.03 -9.77
C LEU A 179 -12.93 -18.62 -10.23
N TYR A 180 -11.84 -17.85 -10.13
CA TYR A 180 -10.50 -18.31 -10.46
C TYR A 180 -10.13 -19.58 -9.68
N ARG A 181 -10.32 -19.57 -8.36
CA ARG A 181 -9.99 -20.71 -7.49
C ARG A 181 -10.82 -21.97 -7.82
N ALA A 182 -12.09 -21.78 -8.14
CA ALA A 182 -12.99 -22.88 -8.51
C ALA A 182 -12.66 -23.47 -9.90
N SER A 183 -12.20 -22.64 -10.82
CA SER A 183 -11.97 -23.01 -12.22
C SER A 183 -10.56 -23.56 -12.50
N VAL A 184 -9.53 -23.03 -11.81
CA VAL A 184 -8.13 -23.38 -12.06
C VAL A 184 -7.84 -24.89 -11.88
N VAL A 185 -8.56 -25.57 -11.00
CA VAL A 185 -8.42 -27.03 -10.76
C VAL A 185 -9.11 -27.88 -11.83
N ARG A 186 -9.91 -27.25 -12.70
CA ARG A 186 -10.70 -27.91 -13.75
C ARG A 186 -10.32 -27.44 -15.15
N GLU A 187 -9.27 -26.60 -15.27
CA GLU A 187 -8.85 -26.09 -16.58
C GLU A 187 -8.40 -27.23 -17.51
N LYS A 188 -8.84 -27.17 -18.76
CA LYS A 188 -8.46 -28.14 -19.80
C LYS A 188 -7.05 -27.88 -20.32
N GLU A 189 -6.70 -26.62 -20.47
CA GLU A 189 -5.39 -26.16 -20.91
C GLU A 189 -4.76 -25.32 -19.79
N LYS A 190 -3.59 -25.74 -19.32
CA LYS A 190 -2.88 -25.11 -18.21
C LYS A 190 -2.63 -23.62 -18.48
N GLY A 191 -3.08 -22.79 -17.55
CA GLY A 191 -2.87 -21.34 -17.56
C GLY A 191 -3.95 -20.52 -18.28
N THR A 192 -4.95 -21.16 -18.89
CA THR A 192 -6.06 -20.43 -19.54
C THR A 192 -6.89 -19.65 -18.54
N VAL A 193 -7.25 -20.28 -17.42
CA VAL A 193 -8.01 -19.62 -16.34
C VAL A 193 -7.21 -18.44 -15.75
N ARG A 194 -5.89 -18.57 -15.65
CA ARG A 194 -5.01 -17.49 -15.20
C ARG A 194 -5.04 -16.29 -16.14
N LYS A 195 -4.95 -16.53 -17.45
CA LYS A 195 -5.02 -15.47 -18.48
C LYS A 195 -6.35 -14.73 -18.42
N LEU A 196 -7.45 -15.48 -18.24
CA LEU A 196 -8.79 -14.92 -18.13
C LEU A 196 -8.95 -14.08 -16.85
N TYR A 197 -8.43 -14.56 -15.72
CA TYR A 197 -8.39 -13.81 -14.46
C TYR A 197 -7.64 -12.49 -14.63
N ASP A 198 -6.47 -12.52 -15.24
CA ASP A 198 -5.63 -11.33 -15.47
C ASP A 198 -6.33 -10.33 -16.41
N TYR A 199 -6.98 -10.82 -17.46
CA TYR A 199 -7.78 -10.00 -18.36
C TYR A 199 -8.90 -9.26 -17.62
N TYR A 200 -9.64 -9.94 -16.75
CA TYR A 200 -10.73 -9.31 -16.02
C TYR A 200 -10.25 -8.33 -14.95
N LEU A 201 -9.09 -8.58 -14.33
CA LEU A 201 -8.45 -7.61 -13.43
C LEU A 201 -8.04 -6.33 -14.15
N GLU A 202 -7.52 -6.44 -15.37
CA GLU A 202 -7.20 -5.26 -16.18
C GLU A 202 -8.48 -4.48 -16.57
N LYS A 203 -9.49 -5.21 -17.02
CA LYS A 203 -10.77 -4.59 -17.44
C LYS A 203 -11.49 -3.88 -16.31
N VAL A 204 -11.47 -4.39 -15.07
CA VAL A 204 -12.13 -3.70 -13.96
C VAL A 204 -11.49 -2.34 -13.68
N GLY A 205 -10.17 -2.22 -13.81
CA GLY A 205 -9.49 -0.92 -13.67
C GLY A 205 -10.01 0.12 -14.66
N LEU A 206 -10.15 -0.26 -15.94
CA LEU A 206 -10.71 0.62 -16.97
C LEU A 206 -12.16 1.01 -16.70
N VAL A 207 -12.96 0.06 -16.21
CA VAL A 207 -14.40 0.33 -15.87
C VAL A 207 -14.51 1.27 -14.67
N ILE A 208 -13.62 1.15 -13.68
CA ILE A 208 -13.58 2.06 -12.53
C ILE A 208 -13.32 3.49 -13.01
N LEU A 209 -12.38 3.71 -13.90
CA LEU A 209 -12.06 5.03 -14.44
C LEU A 209 -13.23 5.68 -15.21
N GLN A 210 -14.14 4.88 -15.77
CA GLN A 210 -15.38 5.39 -16.37
C GLN A 210 -16.40 5.90 -15.34
N ASN A 211 -16.16 5.65 -14.05
CA ASN A 211 -17.01 6.03 -12.93
C ASN A 211 -18.47 5.55 -13.03
N LYS A 212 -18.69 4.33 -13.59
CA LYS A 212 -20.01 3.71 -13.77
C LYS A 212 -20.08 2.37 -13.06
N THR A 213 -20.75 2.30 -11.93
CA THR A 213 -20.93 1.03 -11.16
C THR A 213 -21.67 -0.05 -11.94
N SER A 214 -22.59 0.33 -12.84
CA SER A 214 -23.27 -0.60 -13.75
C SER A 214 -22.30 -1.36 -14.66
N GLY A 215 -21.18 -0.74 -15.04
CA GLY A 215 -20.12 -1.38 -15.82
C GLY A 215 -19.48 -2.54 -15.10
N ILE A 216 -19.22 -2.41 -13.80
CA ILE A 216 -18.66 -3.50 -12.97
C ILE A 216 -19.65 -4.67 -12.90
N LYS A 217 -20.93 -4.42 -12.68
CA LYS A 217 -21.96 -5.49 -12.66
C LYS A 217 -22.05 -6.23 -14.00
N LYS A 218 -21.97 -5.51 -15.12
CA LYS A 218 -21.94 -6.10 -16.46
C LYS A 218 -20.69 -6.96 -16.68
N LEU A 219 -19.54 -6.44 -16.24
CA LEU A 219 -18.25 -7.15 -16.34
C LEU A 219 -18.26 -8.46 -15.52
N LEU A 220 -18.82 -8.43 -14.30
CA LEU A 220 -18.93 -9.63 -13.46
C LEU A 220 -19.82 -10.71 -14.11
N ARG A 221 -20.98 -10.31 -14.64
CA ARG A 221 -21.87 -11.26 -15.34
C ARG A 221 -21.16 -11.95 -16.50
N ARG A 222 -20.31 -11.22 -17.21
CA ARG A 222 -19.51 -11.79 -18.31
C ARG A 222 -18.45 -12.75 -17.80
N ALA A 223 -17.74 -12.38 -16.73
CA ALA A 223 -16.70 -13.25 -16.12
C ALA A 223 -17.25 -14.57 -15.57
N VAL A 224 -18.56 -14.64 -15.26
CA VAL A 224 -19.21 -15.89 -14.82
C VAL A 224 -19.53 -16.81 -15.99
N VAL A 225 -19.71 -16.27 -17.19
CA VAL A 225 -20.07 -17.04 -18.39
C VAL A 225 -18.85 -17.55 -19.13
N ASP A 226 -17.78 -16.76 -19.19
CA ASP A 226 -16.50 -17.09 -19.84
C ASP A 226 -15.70 -18.08 -19.01
#